data_50fc499faed483f096360c3c3980cf40
#
_entry.id   50fc499faed483f096360c3c3980cf40
#
_cell.length_a   1.000
_cell.length_b   1.000
_cell.length_c   1.000
_cell.angle_alpha   90.00
_cell.angle_beta   90.00
_cell.angle_gamma   90.00
#
_symmetry.space_group_name_H-M   'P 1'
#
loop_
_entity.id
_entity.type
_entity.pdbx_description
1 polymer ?
#
loop_
_entity_poly.entity_id
_entity_poly.type
_entity_poly.pdbx_seq_one_letter_code
_entity_poly.pdbx_strand_id
1 'polypeptide(L)'
;VAREAVRVMRAQATGGCLLFNASKQALNPGPEFGPYGVPKAATLALMRQYAVDYGGDRIRASAVNADRVRSGLLTPAMIRSRARARGVSEDVYMAGNLLGLEVTQEDVARAFVQLALAPKTTGAVLTVDGGNIAAAVR
;
A
#
# COMPACT_ATOMS: atom_id res chain seq x y z
N VAL A 1 5.67 11.36 -12.00
CA VAL A 1 6.83 10.99 -11.16
C VAL A 1 7.44 9.68 -11.66
N ALA A 2 6.76 8.50 -11.61
CA ALA A 2 7.35 7.19 -11.95
C ALA A 2 7.97 7.14 -13.35
N ARG A 3 7.28 7.68 -14.36
CA ARG A 3 7.80 7.75 -15.74
C ARG A 3 9.15 8.50 -15.82
N GLU A 4 9.28 9.63 -15.14
CA GLU A 4 10.54 10.39 -15.14
C GLU A 4 11.63 9.70 -14.33
N ALA A 5 11.27 9.04 -13.22
CA ALA A 5 12.22 8.22 -12.47
C ALA A 5 12.81 7.11 -13.35
N VAL A 6 11.95 6.39 -14.10
CA VAL A 6 12.41 5.37 -15.06
C VAL A 6 13.34 5.96 -16.11
N ARG A 7 13.00 7.11 -16.69
CA ARG A 7 13.85 7.77 -17.69
C ARG A 7 15.26 8.03 -17.15
N VAL A 8 15.34 8.52 -15.91
CA VAL A 8 16.62 8.78 -15.23
C VAL A 8 17.37 7.46 -14.95
N MET A 9 16.68 6.46 -14.37
CA MET A 9 17.28 5.15 -14.04
C MET A 9 17.84 4.45 -15.29
N ARG A 10 17.13 4.52 -16.43
CA ARG A 10 17.61 3.96 -17.70
C ARG A 10 18.82 4.71 -18.21
N ALA A 11 18.83 6.05 -18.15
CA ALA A 11 19.99 6.85 -18.57
C ALA A 11 21.23 6.57 -17.71
N GLN A 12 21.05 6.27 -16.42
CA GLN A 12 22.13 5.89 -15.51
C GLN A 12 22.61 4.44 -15.71
N ALA A 13 21.83 3.57 -16.33
CA ALA A 13 22.10 2.14 -16.53
C ALA A 13 22.42 1.34 -15.24
N THR A 14 22.03 1.86 -14.07
CA THR A 14 22.30 1.24 -12.75
C THR A 14 21.18 0.31 -12.28
N GLY A 15 20.05 0.29 -13.00
CA GLY A 15 18.79 -0.26 -12.50
C GLY A 15 18.13 0.68 -11.48
N GLY A 16 17.17 0.16 -10.72
CA GLY A 16 16.47 0.97 -9.74
C GLY A 16 15.33 0.25 -9.05
N CYS A 17 14.60 1.00 -8.21
CA CYS A 17 13.44 0.49 -7.52
C CYS A 17 12.33 1.54 -7.46
N LEU A 18 11.15 1.19 -7.94
CA LEU A 18 9.92 1.96 -7.84
C LEU A 18 9.03 1.33 -6.78
N LEU A 19 8.65 2.10 -5.78
CA LEU A 19 7.77 1.66 -4.71
C LEU A 19 6.49 2.48 -4.70
N PHE A 20 5.36 1.79 -4.79
CA PHE A 20 4.04 2.39 -4.88
C PHE A 20 3.28 2.24 -3.56
N ASN A 21 2.70 3.34 -3.10
CA ASN A 21 1.80 3.32 -1.93
C ASN A 21 0.37 3.04 -2.38
N ALA A 22 -0.09 1.82 -2.17
CA ALA A 22 -1.45 1.40 -2.47
C ALA A 22 -2.38 1.55 -1.24
N SER A 23 -3.40 0.75 -1.15
CA SER A 23 -4.35 0.69 -0.04
C SER A 23 -5.12 -0.62 -0.08
N LYS A 24 -5.60 -1.08 1.06
CA LYS A 24 -6.59 -2.17 1.16
C LYS A 24 -7.77 -1.95 0.20
N GLN A 25 -8.19 -0.70 -0.01
CA GLN A 25 -9.29 -0.36 -0.91
C GLN A 25 -9.03 -0.71 -2.38
N ALA A 26 -7.78 -0.96 -2.75
CA ALA A 26 -7.42 -1.46 -4.09
C ALA A 26 -7.85 -2.92 -4.33
N LEU A 27 -7.96 -3.73 -3.26
CA LEU A 27 -8.23 -5.17 -3.31
C LEU A 27 -9.62 -5.50 -2.76
N ASN A 28 -10.03 -4.84 -1.68
CA ASN A 28 -11.28 -5.06 -0.98
C ASN A 28 -11.94 -3.72 -0.66
N PRO A 29 -12.68 -3.14 -1.62
CA PRO A 29 -13.29 -1.83 -1.45
C PRO A 29 -14.42 -1.90 -0.41
N GLY A 30 -14.50 -0.87 0.43
CA GLY A 30 -15.65 -0.63 1.31
C GLY A 30 -16.76 0.13 0.57
N PRO A 31 -17.95 0.22 1.16
CA PRO A 31 -19.02 1.07 0.63
C PRO A 31 -18.57 2.52 0.46
N GLU A 32 -18.98 3.17 -0.62
CA GLU A 32 -18.72 4.60 -0.92
C GLU A 32 -17.24 4.98 -1.12
N PHE A 33 -16.33 3.99 -1.24
CA PHE A 33 -14.90 4.23 -1.46
C PHE A 33 -14.49 4.22 -2.94
N GLY A 34 -15.43 4.19 -3.89
CA GLY A 34 -15.14 4.16 -5.33
C GLY A 34 -14.14 5.22 -5.79
N PRO A 35 -14.33 6.51 -5.47
CA PRO A 35 -13.42 7.59 -5.89
C PRO A 35 -11.99 7.44 -5.36
N TYR A 36 -11.80 6.73 -4.26
CA TYR A 36 -10.48 6.42 -3.69
C TYR A 36 -9.96 5.03 -4.11
N GLY A 37 -10.82 4.02 -4.08
CA GLY A 37 -10.44 2.62 -4.34
C GLY A 37 -10.02 2.37 -5.78
N VAL A 38 -10.75 2.94 -6.74
CA VAL A 38 -10.46 2.78 -8.18
C VAL A 38 -9.06 3.29 -8.56
N PRO A 39 -8.64 4.51 -8.20
CA PRO A 39 -7.27 4.94 -8.45
C PRO A 39 -6.21 4.07 -7.75
N LYS A 40 -6.52 3.53 -6.55
CA LYS A 40 -5.60 2.63 -5.84
C LYS A 40 -5.48 1.27 -6.53
N ALA A 41 -6.56 0.74 -7.08
CA ALA A 41 -6.52 -0.46 -7.92
C ALA A 41 -5.72 -0.22 -9.21
N ALA A 42 -5.94 0.93 -9.85
CA ALA A 42 -5.15 1.35 -11.01
C ALA A 42 -3.66 1.50 -10.67
N THR A 43 -3.31 1.97 -9.46
CA THR A 43 -1.93 2.05 -8.98
C THR A 43 -1.28 0.67 -8.93
N LEU A 44 -1.97 -0.37 -8.47
CA LEU A 44 -1.45 -1.74 -8.45
C LEU A 44 -1.28 -2.31 -9.87
N ALA A 45 -2.23 -2.03 -10.77
CA ALA A 45 -2.12 -2.43 -12.17
C ALA A 45 -0.92 -1.75 -12.85
N LEU A 46 -0.77 -0.44 -12.63
CA LEU A 46 0.35 0.34 -13.15
C LEU A 46 1.71 -0.17 -12.60
N MET A 47 1.80 -0.46 -11.31
CA MET A 47 2.99 -1.02 -10.70
C MET A 47 3.43 -2.32 -11.38
N ARG A 48 2.48 -3.25 -11.63
CA ARG A 48 2.76 -4.50 -12.34
C ARG A 48 3.22 -4.25 -13.77
N GLN A 49 2.61 -3.28 -14.45
CA GLN A 49 3.03 -2.90 -15.80
C GLN A 49 4.48 -2.40 -15.81
N TYR A 50 4.86 -1.54 -14.84
CA TYR A 50 6.25 -1.09 -14.70
C TYR A 50 7.22 -2.25 -14.42
N ALA A 51 6.83 -3.24 -13.63
CA ALA A 51 7.65 -4.42 -13.38
C ALA A 51 7.92 -5.22 -14.66
N VAL A 52 6.91 -5.36 -15.52
CA VAL A 52 7.02 -6.06 -16.81
C VAL A 52 7.85 -5.25 -17.80
N ASP A 53 7.54 -3.97 -17.98
CA ASP A 53 8.14 -3.13 -19.02
C ASP A 53 9.63 -2.86 -18.78
N TYR A 54 10.04 -2.76 -17.50
CA TYR A 54 11.37 -2.27 -17.13
C TYR A 54 12.23 -3.26 -16.36
N GLY A 55 11.75 -4.49 -16.17
CA GLY A 55 12.54 -5.56 -15.53
C GLY A 55 13.84 -5.86 -16.27
N GLY A 56 13.81 -5.81 -17.60
CA GLY A 56 15.01 -5.97 -18.46
C GLY A 56 16.08 -4.89 -18.22
N ASP A 57 15.67 -3.70 -17.83
CA ASP A 57 16.57 -2.59 -17.45
C ASP A 57 17.02 -2.70 -15.95
N ARG A 58 16.73 -3.81 -15.28
CA ARG A 58 16.97 -4.03 -13.84
C ARG A 58 16.25 -3.02 -12.94
N ILE A 59 15.13 -2.46 -13.39
CA ILE A 59 14.25 -1.58 -12.61
C ILE A 59 13.14 -2.44 -12.04
N ARG A 60 13.09 -2.54 -10.73
CA ARG A 60 12.06 -3.27 -9.98
C ARG A 60 10.89 -2.35 -9.66
N ALA A 61 9.68 -2.88 -9.63
CA ALA A 61 8.49 -2.15 -9.20
C ALA A 61 7.68 -3.04 -8.26
N SER A 62 7.33 -2.52 -7.08
CA SER A 62 6.53 -3.22 -6.08
C SER A 62 5.65 -2.22 -5.30
N ALA A 63 4.70 -2.71 -4.53
CA ALA A 63 3.77 -1.88 -3.79
C ALA A 63 3.65 -2.31 -2.33
N VAL A 64 3.36 -1.35 -1.45
CA VAL A 64 2.87 -1.60 -0.10
C VAL A 64 1.37 -1.30 -0.07
N ASN A 65 0.60 -2.25 0.46
CA ASN A 65 -0.83 -2.14 0.64
C ASN A 65 -1.13 -2.05 2.15
N ALA A 66 -1.57 -0.89 2.62
CA ALA A 66 -1.83 -0.65 4.05
C ALA A 66 -3.32 -0.35 4.33
N ASP A 67 -3.73 -0.54 5.59
CA ASP A 67 -5.05 -0.13 6.06
C ASP A 67 -4.98 0.54 7.43
N ARG A 68 -5.86 1.52 7.65
CA ARG A 68 -6.12 2.21 8.93
C ARG A 68 -4.87 2.75 9.63
N VAL A 69 -4.01 3.44 8.92
CA VAL A 69 -2.87 4.14 9.52
C VAL A 69 -3.26 5.58 9.87
N ARG A 70 -3.00 6.01 11.10
CA ARG A 70 -3.18 7.41 11.52
C ARG A 70 -2.33 8.32 10.64
N SER A 71 -2.94 9.30 10.01
CA SER A 71 -2.26 10.15 9.02
C SER A 71 -3.08 11.42 8.76
N GLY A 72 -2.56 12.30 7.92
CA GLY A 72 -3.33 13.44 7.42
C GLY A 72 -4.56 13.05 6.61
N LEU A 73 -4.62 11.83 6.05
CA LEU A 73 -5.78 11.30 5.35
C LEU A 73 -6.79 10.68 6.33
N LEU A 74 -6.34 9.83 7.25
CA LEU A 74 -7.17 9.25 8.29
C LEU A 74 -7.00 10.07 9.57
N THR A 75 -7.72 11.19 9.62
CA THR A 75 -7.63 12.16 10.71
C THR A 75 -8.31 11.66 12.01
N PRO A 76 -7.96 12.20 13.18
CA PRO A 76 -8.65 11.88 14.44
C PRO A 76 -10.17 12.07 14.37
N ALA A 77 -10.64 13.11 13.67
CA ALA A 77 -12.08 13.35 13.49
C ALA A 77 -12.75 12.23 12.68
N MET A 78 -12.10 11.75 11.63
CA MET A 78 -12.60 10.62 10.83
C MET A 78 -12.59 9.32 11.63
N ILE A 79 -11.55 9.08 12.44
CA ILE A 79 -11.47 7.91 13.31
C ILE A 79 -12.64 7.90 14.29
N ARG A 80 -12.88 9.00 15.00
CA ARG A 80 -14.02 9.15 15.92
C ARG A 80 -15.36 8.89 15.24
N SER A 81 -15.58 9.52 14.09
CA SER A 81 -16.82 9.36 13.32
C SER A 81 -17.06 7.91 12.94
N ARG A 82 -16.02 7.23 12.41
CA ARG A 82 -16.12 5.84 11.96
C ARG A 82 -16.25 4.84 13.10
N ALA A 83 -15.59 5.08 14.24
CA ALA A 83 -15.72 4.28 15.44
C ALA A 83 -17.14 4.39 15.99
N ARG A 84 -17.67 5.61 16.13
CA ARG A 84 -19.06 5.87 16.57
C ARG A 84 -20.08 5.19 15.65
N ALA A 85 -19.94 5.29 14.34
CA ALA A 85 -20.85 4.65 13.38
C ALA A 85 -20.85 3.11 13.50
N ARG A 86 -19.86 2.51 14.13
CA ARG A 86 -19.74 1.06 14.40
C ARG A 86 -20.03 0.66 15.84
N GLY A 87 -20.33 1.63 16.70
CA GLY A 87 -20.60 1.38 18.12
C GLY A 87 -19.37 0.87 18.91
N VAL A 88 -18.14 1.24 18.49
CA VAL A 88 -16.89 0.80 19.13
C VAL A 88 -16.02 1.99 19.55
N SER A 89 -15.04 1.76 20.42
CA SER A 89 -14.01 2.76 20.74
C SER A 89 -13.07 3.01 19.55
N GLU A 90 -12.36 4.14 19.58
CA GLU A 90 -11.36 4.47 18.55
C GLU A 90 -10.25 3.41 18.48
N ASP A 91 -9.80 2.91 19.63
CA ASP A 91 -8.75 1.87 19.70
C ASP A 91 -9.25 0.55 19.11
N VAL A 92 -10.47 0.12 19.43
CA VAL A 92 -11.09 -1.08 18.83
C VAL A 92 -11.28 -0.89 17.32
N TYR A 93 -11.65 0.31 16.89
CA TYR A 93 -11.75 0.60 15.45
C TYR A 93 -10.39 0.50 14.75
N MET A 94 -9.33 1.07 15.33
CA MET A 94 -7.99 1.06 14.73
C MET A 94 -7.35 -0.34 14.76
N ALA A 95 -7.55 -1.09 15.84
CA ALA A 95 -7.08 -2.47 16.00
C ALA A 95 -8.01 -3.55 15.38
N GLY A 96 -9.02 -3.15 14.59
CA GLY A 96 -10.02 -4.05 14.02
C GLY A 96 -9.49 -4.91 12.87
N ASN A 97 -8.53 -5.78 13.15
CA ASN A 97 -7.88 -6.74 12.26
C ASN A 97 -7.65 -8.08 13.01
N LEU A 98 -7.10 -9.09 12.34
CA LEU A 98 -6.90 -10.43 12.95
C LEU A 98 -5.90 -10.42 14.10
N LEU A 99 -4.89 -9.55 14.07
CA LEU A 99 -3.89 -9.46 15.14
C LEU A 99 -4.40 -8.67 16.34
N GLY A 100 -5.49 -7.92 16.22
CA GLY A 100 -5.98 -7.02 17.28
C GLY A 100 -5.02 -5.89 17.61
N LEU A 101 -4.18 -5.47 16.66
CA LEU A 101 -3.15 -4.45 16.82
C LEU A 101 -3.35 -3.30 15.83
N GLU A 102 -3.15 -2.08 16.27
CA GLU A 102 -3.11 -0.91 15.37
C GLU A 102 -1.88 -1.01 14.46
N VAL A 103 -2.07 -0.75 13.17
CA VAL A 103 -0.98 -0.62 12.19
C VAL A 103 -0.41 0.80 12.25
N THR A 104 0.89 0.89 12.43
CA THR A 104 1.60 2.18 12.57
C THR A 104 2.25 2.64 11.26
N GLN A 105 2.68 3.89 11.23
CA GLN A 105 3.46 4.43 10.11
C GLN A 105 4.81 3.71 9.98
N GLU A 106 5.40 3.33 11.11
CA GLU A 106 6.67 2.58 11.19
C GLU A 106 6.54 1.19 10.57
N ASP A 107 5.41 0.50 10.77
CA ASP A 107 5.19 -0.82 10.16
C ASP A 107 5.15 -0.72 8.63
N VAL A 108 4.47 0.31 8.11
CA VAL A 108 4.42 0.59 6.68
C VAL A 108 5.79 1.00 6.15
N ALA A 109 6.55 1.85 6.88
CA ALA A 109 7.89 2.25 6.49
C ALA A 109 8.85 1.06 6.41
N ARG A 110 8.81 0.14 7.39
CA ARG A 110 9.60 -1.11 7.37
C ARG A 110 9.30 -1.96 6.14
N ALA A 111 8.03 -2.06 5.74
CA ALA A 111 7.65 -2.78 4.53
C ALA A 111 8.24 -2.16 3.25
N PHE A 112 8.25 -0.85 3.16
CA PHE A 112 8.93 -0.15 2.06
C PHE A 112 10.44 -0.41 2.04
N VAL A 113 11.11 -0.33 3.18
CA VAL A 113 12.54 -0.64 3.30
C VAL A 113 12.82 -2.08 2.91
N GLN A 114 12.01 -3.03 3.37
CA GLN A 114 12.14 -4.45 3.01
C GLN A 114 12.07 -4.66 1.49
N LEU A 115 11.08 -4.07 0.82
CA LEU A 115 10.96 -4.14 -0.65
C LEU A 115 12.13 -3.44 -1.37
N ALA A 116 12.61 -2.32 -0.84
CA ALA A 116 13.77 -1.63 -1.41
C ALA A 116 15.03 -2.51 -1.38
N LEU A 117 15.25 -3.22 -0.29
CA LEU A 117 16.40 -4.08 -0.05
C LEU A 117 16.29 -5.49 -0.65
N ALA A 118 15.15 -5.86 -1.25
CA ALA A 118 14.93 -7.18 -1.84
C ALA A 118 15.30 -7.23 -3.34
N PRO A 119 16.56 -7.54 -3.73
CA PRO A 119 17.06 -7.33 -5.08
C PRO A 119 16.44 -8.26 -6.13
N LYS A 120 15.80 -9.33 -5.72
CA LYS A 120 15.15 -10.31 -6.59
C LYS A 120 13.62 -10.26 -6.55
N THR A 121 13.05 -9.20 -5.93
CA THR A 121 11.60 -9.02 -5.80
C THR A 121 11.11 -7.90 -6.69
N THR A 122 10.19 -8.19 -7.59
CA THR A 122 9.47 -7.22 -8.43
C THR A 122 8.04 -7.70 -8.65
N GLY A 123 7.11 -6.80 -8.96
CA GLY A 123 5.68 -7.12 -9.13
C GLY A 123 4.96 -7.50 -7.82
N ALA A 124 5.64 -7.41 -6.68
CA ALA A 124 5.11 -7.83 -5.39
C ALA A 124 4.20 -6.76 -4.77
N VAL A 125 3.19 -7.22 -4.03
CA VAL A 125 2.38 -6.39 -3.15
C VAL A 125 2.56 -6.89 -1.71
N LEU A 126 3.21 -6.09 -0.87
CA LEU A 126 3.35 -6.40 0.56
C LEU A 126 2.22 -5.73 1.33
N THR A 127 1.38 -6.55 1.97
CA THR A 127 0.23 -6.06 2.73
C THR A 127 0.60 -5.87 4.20
N VAL A 128 0.28 -4.69 4.73
CA VAL A 128 0.49 -4.29 6.14
C VAL A 128 -0.85 -3.79 6.68
N ASP A 129 -1.67 -4.70 7.19
CA ASP A 129 -3.04 -4.41 7.64
C ASP A 129 -3.48 -5.24 8.85
N GLY A 130 -2.54 -5.96 9.47
CA GLY A 130 -2.83 -6.85 10.60
C GLY A 130 -3.81 -7.99 10.28
N GLY A 131 -4.07 -8.28 9.01
CA GLY A 131 -5.06 -9.25 8.60
C GLY A 131 -6.48 -8.69 8.53
N ASN A 132 -6.65 -7.43 8.19
CA ASN A 132 -7.98 -6.82 8.09
C ASN A 132 -8.86 -7.45 6.99
N ILE A 133 -8.26 -7.94 5.91
CA ILE A 133 -8.95 -8.79 4.95
C ILE A 133 -8.72 -10.23 5.39
N ALA A 134 -9.63 -10.78 6.19
CA ALA A 134 -9.50 -12.10 6.81
C ALA A 134 -9.02 -13.17 5.81
N ALA A 135 -7.74 -13.49 5.82
CA ALA A 135 -7.10 -14.54 5.01
C ALA A 135 -7.42 -14.50 3.50
N ALA A 136 -7.87 -13.38 2.96
CA ALA A 136 -8.11 -13.23 1.52
C ALA A 136 -6.77 -13.29 0.75
N VAL A 137 -6.78 -13.86 -0.44
CA VAL A 137 -5.64 -13.84 -1.36
C VAL A 137 -5.30 -12.38 -1.70
N ARG A 138 -4.06 -11.99 -1.54
CA ARG A 138 -3.62 -10.59 -1.61
C ARG A 138 -2.46 -10.39 -2.58
#